data_a569768241c5d5c3603361205a6aa7e4
#
_entry.id   a569768241c5d5c3603361205a6aa7e4
#
_cell.length_a   1.000
_cell.length_b   1.000
_cell.length_c   1.000
_cell.angle_alpha   90.00
_cell.angle_beta   90.00
_cell.angle_gamma   90.00
#
_symmetry.space_group_name_H-M   'P 1'
#
loop_
_entity.id
_entity.type
_entity.pdbx_description
1 polymer ?
#
loop_
_entity_poly.entity_id
_entity_poly.type
_entity_poly.pdbx_seq_one_letter_code
_entity_poly.pdbx_strand_id
1 'polypeptide(L)'
;MFCDCCGREVPCGTELRERKVSIHGVSIPVQYRAAICGLCGEEISDDKTELYIMEIAKSQYRSKKNMLPADRLRAFMRENGLSTSEMAERTGCAVGEIIAASKGHLLDVKADARIKKVVSA
;
A
#
# COMPACT_ATOMS: atom_id res chain seq x y z
N MET A 1 -4.26 -25.83 -2.46
CA MET A 1 -5.19 -24.68 -2.44
C MET A 1 -6.52 -25.08 -3.05
N PHE A 2 -7.58 -24.46 -2.61
CA PHE A 2 -8.91 -24.68 -3.18
C PHE A 2 -9.08 -23.90 -4.48
N CYS A 3 -9.53 -24.56 -5.54
CA CYS A 3 -9.82 -23.94 -6.83
C CYS A 3 -11.33 -23.81 -7.00
N ASP A 4 -11.83 -22.58 -7.13
CA ASP A 4 -13.28 -22.32 -7.33
C ASP A 4 -13.78 -22.90 -8.65
N CYS A 5 -12.95 -22.90 -9.68
CA CYS A 5 -13.29 -23.43 -10.99
C CYS A 5 -13.44 -24.98 -10.95
N CYS A 6 -12.54 -25.67 -10.26
CA CYS A 6 -12.61 -27.13 -10.08
C CYS A 6 -13.53 -27.54 -8.93
N GLY A 7 -13.84 -26.64 -8.00
CA GLY A 7 -14.68 -26.90 -6.83
C GLY A 7 -14.07 -27.82 -5.81
N ARG A 8 -12.75 -27.92 -5.72
CA ARG A 8 -12.03 -28.83 -4.81
C ARG A 8 -10.62 -28.36 -4.52
N GLU A 9 -9.97 -28.99 -3.54
CA GLU A 9 -8.53 -28.85 -3.31
C GLU A 9 -7.75 -29.41 -4.50
N VAL A 10 -6.75 -28.66 -4.95
CA VAL A 10 -5.95 -29.01 -6.12
C VAL A 10 -4.48 -28.76 -5.85
N PRO A 11 -3.56 -29.48 -6.53
CA PRO A 11 -2.16 -29.08 -6.55
C PRO A 11 -2.01 -27.78 -7.33
N CYS A 12 -1.10 -26.90 -6.85
CA CYS A 12 -0.87 -25.59 -7.46
C CYS A 12 0.60 -25.42 -7.81
N GLY A 13 0.85 -24.80 -8.96
CA GLY A 13 2.14 -24.24 -9.32
C GLY A 13 2.14 -22.73 -9.06
N THR A 14 3.27 -22.08 -9.32
CA THR A 14 3.37 -20.62 -9.28
C THR A 14 3.86 -20.10 -10.63
N GLU A 15 3.37 -18.92 -11.00
CA GLU A 15 3.74 -18.26 -12.24
C GLU A 15 3.91 -16.76 -11.97
N LEU A 16 4.94 -16.17 -12.56
CA LEU A 16 5.13 -14.72 -12.46
C LEU A 16 4.14 -14.03 -13.39
N ARG A 17 3.30 -13.16 -12.84
CA ARG A 17 2.32 -12.38 -13.57
C ARG A 17 2.42 -10.89 -13.23
N GLU A 18 1.88 -10.07 -14.09
CA GLU A 18 1.79 -8.63 -13.89
C GLU A 18 0.32 -8.22 -13.83
N ARG A 19 -0.01 -7.35 -12.87
CA ARG A 19 -1.34 -6.75 -12.76
C ARG A 19 -1.16 -5.23 -12.70
N LYS A 20 -2.00 -4.51 -13.41
CA LYS A 20 -2.05 -3.04 -13.31
C LYS A 20 -3.08 -2.64 -12.28
N VAL A 21 -2.64 -1.89 -11.26
CA VAL A 21 -3.49 -1.38 -10.19
C VAL A 21 -3.68 0.12 -10.41
N SER A 22 -4.92 0.57 -10.46
CA SER A 22 -5.23 2.00 -10.59
C SER A 22 -5.36 2.63 -9.20
N ILE A 23 -4.55 3.64 -8.93
CA ILE A 23 -4.60 4.43 -7.71
C ILE A 23 -4.72 5.89 -8.11
N HIS A 24 -5.82 6.55 -7.74
CA HIS A 24 -6.10 7.95 -8.09
C HIS A 24 -5.84 8.28 -9.57
N GLY A 25 -6.29 7.39 -10.44
CA GLY A 25 -6.14 7.55 -11.89
C GLY A 25 -4.77 7.20 -12.46
N VAL A 26 -3.83 6.80 -11.61
CA VAL A 26 -2.49 6.35 -12.04
C VAL A 26 -2.46 4.83 -12.12
N SER A 27 -2.09 4.30 -13.29
CA SER A 27 -1.94 2.87 -13.49
C SER A 27 -0.54 2.42 -13.06
N ILE A 28 -0.47 1.50 -12.11
CA ILE A 28 0.78 1.02 -11.54
C ILE A 28 0.93 -0.47 -11.83
N PRO A 29 1.96 -0.87 -12.59
CA PRO A 29 2.22 -2.28 -12.83
C PRO A 29 2.84 -2.93 -11.60
N VAL A 30 2.30 -4.08 -11.18
CA VAL A 30 2.81 -4.87 -10.06
C VAL A 30 3.09 -6.27 -10.55
N GLN A 31 4.33 -6.74 -10.38
CA GLN A 31 4.69 -8.12 -10.63
C GLN A 31 4.50 -8.94 -9.36
N TYR A 32 3.89 -10.12 -9.49
CA TYR A 32 3.61 -10.98 -8.35
C TYR A 32 3.63 -12.44 -8.77
N ARG A 33 3.79 -13.33 -7.80
CA ARG A 33 3.69 -14.77 -8.03
C ARG A 33 2.24 -15.20 -7.86
N ALA A 34 1.64 -15.64 -8.96
CA ALA A 34 0.28 -16.15 -8.96
C ALA A 34 0.27 -17.64 -8.66
N ALA A 35 -0.70 -18.08 -7.86
CA ALA A 35 -0.97 -19.50 -7.69
C ALA A 35 -1.83 -19.98 -8.86
N ILE A 36 -1.40 -21.04 -9.54
CA ILE A 36 -2.07 -21.56 -10.72
C ILE A 36 -2.55 -22.98 -10.42
N CYS A 37 -3.82 -23.25 -10.68
CA CYS A 37 -4.37 -24.58 -10.53
C CYS A 37 -3.65 -25.57 -11.45
N GLY A 38 -3.14 -26.67 -10.90
CA GLY A 38 -2.45 -27.69 -11.69
C GLY A 38 -3.39 -28.51 -12.58
N LEU A 39 -4.71 -28.38 -12.41
CA LEU A 39 -5.70 -29.14 -13.17
C LEU A 39 -6.35 -28.32 -14.28
N CYS A 40 -6.81 -27.09 -13.99
CA CYS A 40 -7.50 -26.27 -14.97
C CYS A 40 -6.68 -25.08 -15.50
N GLY A 41 -5.54 -24.79 -14.90
CA GLY A 41 -4.67 -23.69 -15.33
C GLY A 41 -5.15 -22.29 -14.93
N GLU A 42 -6.23 -22.19 -14.17
CA GLU A 42 -6.76 -20.90 -13.73
C GLU A 42 -5.96 -20.36 -12.54
N GLU A 43 -5.86 -19.04 -12.46
CA GLU A 43 -5.26 -18.38 -11.31
C GLU A 43 -6.16 -18.50 -10.09
N ILE A 44 -5.57 -18.89 -8.95
CA ILE A 44 -6.27 -18.95 -7.67
C ILE A 44 -5.87 -17.72 -6.87
N SER A 45 -6.83 -16.84 -6.58
CA SER A 45 -6.61 -15.66 -5.74
C SER A 45 -6.67 -16.04 -4.27
N ASP A 46 -5.81 -15.42 -3.46
CA ASP A 46 -5.91 -15.48 -2.02
C ASP A 46 -5.70 -14.08 -1.41
N ASP A 47 -6.11 -13.92 -0.14
CA ASP A 47 -6.05 -12.62 0.53
C ASP A 47 -4.63 -12.12 0.71
N LYS A 48 -3.67 -13.02 0.94
CA LYS A 48 -2.25 -12.66 1.11
C LYS A 48 -1.68 -12.08 -0.17
N THR A 49 -1.98 -12.68 -1.31
CA THR A 49 -1.53 -12.19 -2.61
C THR A 49 -2.16 -10.84 -2.94
N GLU A 50 -3.45 -10.67 -2.68
CA GLU A 50 -4.13 -9.40 -2.89
C GLU A 50 -3.55 -8.28 -2.02
N LEU A 51 -3.28 -8.55 -0.74
CA LEU A 51 -2.64 -7.60 0.16
C LEU A 51 -1.23 -7.23 -0.32
N TYR A 52 -0.44 -8.21 -0.75
CA TYR A 52 0.89 -7.99 -1.30
C TYR A 52 0.84 -7.05 -2.51
N ILE A 53 -0.07 -7.32 -3.46
CA ILE A 53 -0.22 -6.50 -4.66
C ILE A 53 -0.56 -5.05 -4.28
N MET A 54 -1.50 -4.85 -3.36
CA MET A 54 -1.90 -3.51 -2.92
C MET A 54 -0.78 -2.78 -2.19
N GLU A 55 -0.01 -3.45 -1.34
CA GLU A 55 1.11 -2.83 -0.64
C GLU A 55 2.23 -2.41 -1.60
N ILE A 56 2.55 -3.25 -2.58
CA ILE A 56 3.53 -2.90 -3.62
C ILE A 56 3.02 -1.73 -4.47
N ALA A 57 1.75 -1.75 -4.87
CA ALA A 57 1.15 -0.68 -5.65
C ALA A 57 1.19 0.66 -4.91
N LYS A 58 0.84 0.67 -3.63
CA LYS A 58 0.90 1.87 -2.78
C LYS A 58 2.32 2.40 -2.64
N SER A 59 3.29 1.51 -2.43
CA SER A 59 4.70 1.87 -2.31
C SER A 59 5.22 2.52 -3.59
N GLN A 60 4.91 1.94 -4.75
CA GLN A 60 5.28 2.50 -6.05
C GLN A 60 4.57 3.83 -6.33
N TYR A 61 3.32 3.95 -5.94
CA TYR A 61 2.58 5.21 -6.07
C TYR A 61 3.23 6.31 -5.24
N ARG A 62 3.57 6.05 -3.97
CA ARG A 62 4.29 7.01 -3.12
C ARG A 62 5.60 7.45 -3.73
N SER A 63 6.38 6.52 -4.24
CA SER A 63 7.65 6.80 -4.90
C SER A 63 7.45 7.67 -6.15
N LYS A 64 6.45 7.33 -6.97
CA LYS A 64 6.13 8.04 -8.21
C LYS A 64 5.65 9.47 -7.96
N LYS A 65 4.90 9.69 -6.88
CA LYS A 65 4.40 11.00 -6.45
C LYS A 65 5.31 11.70 -5.45
N ASN A 66 6.45 11.08 -5.13
CA ASN A 66 7.40 11.60 -4.16
C ASN A 66 6.74 11.88 -2.79
N MET A 67 5.89 10.97 -2.34
CA MET A 67 5.18 11.07 -1.08
C MET A 67 6.01 10.54 0.07
N LEU A 68 5.69 10.98 1.29
CA LEU A 68 6.39 10.58 2.49
C LEU A 68 5.99 9.17 2.93
N PRO A 69 6.94 8.24 3.13
CA PRO A 69 6.63 6.93 3.71
C PRO A 69 6.13 7.02 5.16
N ALA A 70 5.24 6.11 5.55
CA ALA A 70 4.66 6.10 6.89
C ALA A 70 5.71 5.90 8.00
N ASP A 71 6.72 5.09 7.77
CA ASP A 71 7.79 4.85 8.74
C ASP A 71 8.63 6.12 9.01
N ARG A 72 8.82 6.97 8.01
CA ARG A 72 9.49 8.27 8.15
C ARG A 72 8.68 9.20 9.03
N LEU A 73 7.36 9.25 8.84
CA LEU A 73 6.47 10.05 9.68
C LEU A 73 6.50 9.58 11.13
N ARG A 74 6.37 8.28 11.34
CA ARG A 74 6.43 7.71 12.71
C ARG A 74 7.76 7.99 13.40
N ALA A 75 8.87 7.85 12.68
CA ALA A 75 10.19 8.14 13.22
C ALA A 75 10.34 9.60 13.61
N PHE A 76 9.88 10.51 12.75
CA PHE A 76 9.92 11.95 13.04
C PHE A 76 9.12 12.31 14.31
N MET A 77 7.90 11.78 14.41
CA MET A 77 7.05 12.03 15.59
C MET A 77 7.69 11.48 16.87
N ARG A 78 8.25 10.28 16.80
CA ARG A 78 8.92 9.66 17.95
C ARG A 78 10.18 10.43 18.36
N GLU A 79 11.02 10.83 17.42
CA GLU A 79 12.26 11.56 17.69
C GLU A 79 12.01 12.94 18.30
N ASN A 80 10.89 13.57 17.93
CA ASN A 80 10.51 14.89 18.42
C ASN A 80 9.48 14.86 19.54
N GLY A 81 9.09 13.68 20.01
CA GLY A 81 8.13 13.52 21.10
C GLY A 81 6.75 14.09 20.80
N LEU A 82 6.31 14.00 19.55
CA LEU A 82 5.05 14.59 19.10
C LEU A 82 3.90 13.61 19.17
N SER A 83 2.77 14.04 19.72
CA SER A 83 1.49 13.35 19.62
C SER A 83 0.87 13.59 18.25
N THR A 84 -0.18 12.82 17.92
CA THR A 84 -0.93 13.02 16.68
C THR A 84 -1.56 14.41 16.63
N SER A 85 -2.06 14.92 17.76
CA SER A 85 -2.63 16.28 17.87
C SER A 85 -1.57 17.35 17.62
N GLU A 86 -0.39 17.23 18.19
CA GLU A 86 0.70 18.16 18.00
C GLU A 86 1.20 18.17 16.56
N MET A 87 1.30 16.98 15.96
CA MET A 87 1.69 16.87 14.55
C MET A 87 0.64 17.49 13.63
N ALA A 88 -0.64 17.31 13.94
CA ALA A 88 -1.74 17.92 13.19
C ALA A 88 -1.65 19.46 13.23
N GLU A 89 -1.36 20.04 14.38
CA GLU A 89 -1.16 21.48 14.52
C GLU A 89 0.03 21.98 13.68
N ARG A 90 1.14 21.29 13.71
CA ARG A 90 2.34 21.67 12.96
C ARG A 90 2.15 21.61 11.45
N THR A 91 1.38 20.65 10.98
CA THR A 91 1.18 20.41 9.54
C THR A 91 -0.02 21.15 8.97
N GLY A 92 -0.94 21.57 9.83
CA GLY A 92 -2.23 22.11 9.39
C GLY A 92 -3.19 21.04 8.86
N CYS A 93 -2.89 19.76 9.14
CA CYS A 93 -3.76 18.65 8.77
C CYS A 93 -4.71 18.29 9.89
N ALA A 94 -5.80 17.57 9.57
CA ALA A 94 -6.68 17.01 10.59
C ALA A 94 -5.98 15.86 11.32
N VAL A 95 -6.33 15.63 12.59
CA VAL A 95 -5.75 14.50 13.37
C VAL A 95 -5.98 13.18 12.68
N GLY A 96 -7.16 12.97 12.07
CA GLY A 96 -7.46 11.76 11.32
C GLY A 96 -6.52 11.53 10.13
N GLU A 97 -6.07 12.58 9.48
CA GLU A 97 -5.09 12.49 8.38
C GLU A 97 -3.72 12.05 8.90
N ILE A 98 -3.29 12.54 10.05
CA ILE A 98 -2.03 12.13 10.67
C ILE A 98 -2.09 10.65 11.08
N ILE A 99 -3.19 10.23 11.70
CA ILE A 99 -3.38 8.82 12.09
C ILE A 99 -3.35 7.92 10.85
N ALA A 100 -4.08 8.28 9.81
CA ALA A 100 -4.12 7.50 8.56
C ALA A 100 -2.73 7.41 7.92
N ALA A 101 -2.00 8.51 7.84
CA ALA A 101 -0.65 8.54 7.27
C ALA A 101 0.32 7.66 8.07
N SER A 102 0.24 7.69 9.40
CA SER A 102 1.10 6.87 10.27
C SER A 102 0.82 5.39 10.16
N LYS A 103 -0.39 5.00 9.74
CA LYS A 103 -0.78 3.60 9.49
C LYS A 103 -0.50 3.12 8.07
N GLY A 104 0.05 3.98 7.22
CA GLY A 104 0.37 3.63 5.85
C GLY A 104 -0.76 3.84 4.85
N HIS A 105 -1.86 4.48 5.22
CA HIS A 105 -2.92 4.84 4.29
C HIS A 105 -2.45 5.98 3.37
N LEU A 106 -2.88 5.95 2.12
CA LEU A 106 -2.57 7.00 1.17
C LEU A 106 -3.43 8.24 1.45
N LEU A 107 -2.76 9.38 1.61
CA LEU A 107 -3.41 10.68 1.69
C LEU A 107 -3.52 11.31 0.30
N ASP A 108 -4.28 12.39 0.18
CA ASP A 108 -4.20 13.19 -1.02
C ASP A 108 -2.84 13.91 -1.09
N VAL A 109 -2.44 14.32 -2.28
CA VAL A 109 -1.12 14.92 -2.51
C VAL A 109 -0.91 16.19 -1.71
N LYS A 110 -1.97 17.00 -1.49
CA LYS A 110 -1.88 18.25 -0.73
C LYS A 110 -1.62 18.02 0.76
N ALA A 111 -2.32 17.05 1.36
CA ALA A 111 -2.11 16.68 2.75
C ALA A 111 -0.71 16.11 2.96
N ASP A 112 -0.28 15.22 2.08
CA ASP A 112 1.06 14.65 2.13
C ASP A 112 2.14 15.73 2.01
N ALA A 113 1.98 16.69 1.12
CA ALA A 113 2.92 17.79 0.94
C ALA A 113 3.07 18.63 2.21
N ARG A 114 1.99 18.89 2.95
CA ARG A 114 2.03 19.61 4.23
C ARG A 114 2.85 18.85 5.27
N ILE A 115 2.61 17.54 5.40
CA ILE A 115 3.34 16.68 6.34
C ILE A 115 4.80 16.61 5.95
N LYS A 116 5.10 16.39 4.69
CA LYS A 116 6.45 16.28 4.16
C LYS A 116 7.26 17.56 4.40
N LYS A 117 6.65 18.72 4.25
CA LYS A 117 7.27 20.00 4.50
C LYS A 117 7.77 20.14 5.96
N VAL A 118 6.97 19.67 6.91
CA VAL A 118 7.35 19.69 8.33
C VAL A 118 8.47 18.68 8.63
N VAL A 119 8.35 17.47 8.10
CA VAL A 119 9.33 16.38 8.34
C VAL A 119 10.69 16.70 7.70
N SER A 120 10.71 17.39 6.58
CA SER A 120 11.92 17.71 5.82
C SER A 120 12.53 19.08 6.18
N ALA A 121 11.88 19.80 7.07
CA ALA A 121 12.34 21.14 7.48
C ALA A 121 13.58 21.07 8.40
#